data_25b9b4410a39032da1683f3f01648ae6
#
_entry.id   25b9b4410a39032da1683f3f01648ae6
#
_cell.length_a   1.000
_cell.length_b   1.000
_cell.length_c   1.000
_cell.angle_alpha   90.00
_cell.angle_beta   90.00
_cell.angle_gamma   90.00
#
_symmetry.space_group_name_H-M   'P 1'
#
loop_
_entity.id
_entity.type
_entity.pdbx_description
1 polymer ?
#
loop_
_entity_poly.entity_id
_entity_poly.type
_entity_poly.pdbx_seq_one_letter_code
_entity_poly.pdbx_strand_id
1 'polypeptide(L)'
;MLDSLTQAQERRILRYVVTVGLATFIALWFNWSLAFCTPLLTAKFIVDKPQFHILHVKQLGYALISTAVIGFLVSSGLPEYKIGFLAVLSLGMLWSYYLFTDPKWVMFATFLMIALILIPSVTIIDKQAALDVGIGFAFSGIVAVALYGVSHVYFPEEDATEFAGFPPSPLTQGVRWNAAIRAWMMSFPLVCFYFYFQMSQILLTVAFVMLLSLMATSDKAGKTSLFFVISNVLGGLLAFAAFVTISLVPNMYIYMLVMLVVITLLGTKIYTEPAKAPVYATAFTGFMVLMGTSMSSGALDDKFYVRIWQLVLVVAYMVFVTYFFESRDKKTA
;
A
#
# COMPACT_ATOMS: atom_id res chain seq x y z
N MET A 1 8.50 16.74 25.67
CA MET A 1 7.80 15.64 24.95
C MET A 1 8.70 14.44 24.66
N LEU A 2 10.02 14.61 24.59
CA LEU A 2 10.98 13.50 24.42
C LEU A 2 11.37 12.83 25.74
N ASP A 3 11.30 13.55 26.85
CA ASP A 3 11.70 13.06 28.20
C ASP A 3 10.78 11.98 28.81
N SER A 4 9.71 11.59 28.12
CA SER A 4 8.76 10.57 28.58
C SER A 4 8.76 9.29 27.75
N LEU A 5 9.67 9.17 26.77
CA LEU A 5 9.77 7.99 25.93
C LEU A 5 10.54 6.88 26.65
N THR A 6 10.07 5.63 26.48
CA THR A 6 10.86 4.48 26.93
C THR A 6 12.02 4.25 25.95
N GLN A 7 13.14 3.74 26.44
CA GLN A 7 14.33 3.45 25.63
C GLN A 7 14.00 2.54 24.43
N ALA A 8 13.05 1.60 24.59
CA ALA A 8 12.55 0.76 23.52
C ALA A 8 11.78 1.56 22.45
N GLN A 9 10.97 2.55 22.85
CA GLN A 9 10.25 3.41 21.90
C GLN A 9 11.21 4.30 21.10
N GLU A 10 12.22 4.87 21.74
CA GLU A 10 13.24 5.66 21.04
C GLU A 10 13.97 4.84 19.98
N ARG A 11 14.37 3.62 20.30
CA ARG A 11 15.02 2.70 19.36
C ARG A 11 14.13 2.36 18.16
N ARG A 12 12.85 2.10 18.40
CA ARG A 12 11.86 1.83 17.33
C ARG A 12 11.67 3.05 16.43
N ILE A 13 11.60 4.26 17.00
CA ILE A 13 11.50 5.50 16.25
C ILE A 13 12.76 5.72 15.41
N LEU A 14 13.94 5.58 16.01
CA LEU A 14 15.22 5.73 15.31
C LEU A 14 15.34 4.71 14.15
N ARG A 15 15.01 3.44 14.41
CA ARG A 15 14.97 2.40 13.37
C ARG A 15 14.08 2.81 12.21
N TYR A 16 12.86 3.27 12.49
CA TYR A 16 11.92 3.72 11.47
C TYR A 16 12.47 4.91 10.68
N VAL A 17 12.88 5.98 11.36
CA VAL A 17 13.31 7.24 10.73
C VAL A 17 14.57 7.02 9.87
N VAL A 18 15.58 6.35 10.42
CA VAL A 18 16.85 6.11 9.72
C VAL A 18 16.61 5.21 8.49
N THR A 19 15.86 4.13 8.66
CA THR A 19 15.69 3.15 7.58
C THR A 19 14.80 3.68 6.47
N VAL A 20 13.68 4.32 6.81
CA VAL A 20 12.77 4.91 5.80
C VAL A 20 13.42 6.14 5.15
N GLY A 21 14.18 6.93 5.91
CA GLY A 21 14.99 8.03 5.38
C GLY A 21 16.04 7.56 4.39
N LEU A 22 16.78 6.50 4.72
CA LEU A 22 17.75 5.88 3.81
C LEU A 22 17.08 5.29 2.57
N ALA A 23 15.93 4.64 2.73
CA ALA A 23 15.12 4.14 1.61
C ALA A 23 14.69 5.27 0.67
N THR A 24 14.28 6.42 1.23
CA THR A 24 13.91 7.61 0.47
C THR A 24 15.11 8.17 -0.30
N PHE A 25 16.27 8.25 0.36
CA PHE A 25 17.50 8.72 -0.28
C PHE A 25 17.92 7.83 -1.46
N ILE A 26 17.93 6.51 -1.27
CA ILE A 26 18.28 5.53 -2.34
C ILE A 26 17.28 5.64 -3.49
N ALA A 27 15.98 5.70 -3.19
CA ALA A 27 14.94 5.84 -4.19
C ALA A 27 15.10 7.12 -5.03
N LEU A 28 15.43 8.22 -4.38
CA LEU A 28 15.63 9.52 -5.03
C LEU A 28 16.92 9.55 -5.86
N TRP A 29 18.00 8.96 -5.35
CA TRP A 29 19.31 8.97 -6.01
C TRP A 29 19.32 8.16 -7.30
N PHE A 30 18.76 6.95 -7.27
CA PHE A 30 18.75 6.05 -8.41
C PHE A 30 17.54 6.21 -9.33
N ASN A 31 16.45 6.79 -8.86
CA ASN A 31 15.25 7.19 -9.58
C ASN A 31 14.74 6.18 -10.65
N TRP A 32 14.61 4.90 -10.27
CA TRP A 32 14.01 3.89 -11.14
C TRP A 32 12.48 3.97 -11.19
N SER A 33 11.85 3.25 -12.10
CA SER A 33 10.38 3.18 -12.17
C SER A 33 9.78 2.73 -10.85
N LEU A 34 8.86 3.52 -10.28
CA LEU A 34 8.23 3.30 -8.97
C LEU A 34 9.21 3.31 -7.77
N ALA A 35 10.34 4.01 -7.86
CA ALA A 35 11.30 4.13 -6.77
C ALA A 35 10.66 4.57 -5.45
N PHE A 36 9.62 5.40 -5.49
CA PHE A 36 8.88 5.85 -4.31
C PHE A 36 8.18 4.70 -3.53
N CYS A 37 8.01 3.54 -4.16
CA CYS A 37 7.51 2.35 -3.46
C CYS A 37 8.52 1.82 -2.44
N THR A 38 9.81 2.08 -2.59
CA THR A 38 10.85 1.60 -1.67
C THR A 38 10.65 2.11 -0.23
N PRO A 39 10.60 3.43 0.04
CA PRO A 39 10.35 3.92 1.38
C PRO A 39 8.96 3.53 1.91
N LEU A 40 7.94 3.46 1.04
CA LEU A 40 6.60 3.02 1.39
C LEU A 40 6.60 1.58 1.91
N LEU A 41 7.23 0.67 1.17
CA LEU A 41 7.32 -0.75 1.55
C LEU A 41 8.20 -0.94 2.79
N THR A 42 9.33 -0.22 2.88
CA THR A 42 10.22 -0.25 4.03
C THR A 42 9.49 0.18 5.30
N ALA A 43 8.74 1.28 5.26
CA ALA A 43 7.93 1.74 6.37
C ALA A 43 6.89 0.70 6.79
N LYS A 44 6.19 0.13 5.81
CA LYS A 44 5.19 -0.92 6.05
C LYS A 44 5.81 -2.16 6.70
N PHE A 45 6.97 -2.61 6.24
CA PHE A 45 7.65 -3.77 6.84
C PHE A 45 8.07 -3.52 8.28
N ILE A 46 8.63 -2.36 8.58
CA ILE A 46 9.06 -2.02 9.94
C ILE A 46 7.88 -1.93 10.91
N VAL A 47 6.74 -1.38 10.46
CA VAL A 47 5.53 -1.23 11.30
C VAL A 47 4.79 -2.55 11.47
N ASP A 48 4.57 -3.29 10.37
CA ASP A 48 3.77 -4.51 10.38
C ASP A 48 4.54 -5.71 10.94
N LYS A 49 5.88 -5.68 10.88
CA LYS A 49 6.77 -6.77 11.25
C LYS A 49 7.87 -6.29 12.20
N PRO A 50 7.57 -6.20 13.51
CA PRO A 50 8.53 -5.71 14.50
C PRO A 50 9.77 -6.61 14.62
N GLN A 51 9.67 -7.90 14.24
CA GLN A 51 10.76 -8.87 14.29
C GLN A 51 11.13 -9.36 12.89
N PHE A 52 12.44 -9.44 12.62
CA PHE A 52 12.95 -10.00 11.37
C PHE A 52 12.88 -11.53 11.41
N HIS A 53 12.24 -12.13 10.41
CA HIS A 53 12.20 -13.59 10.25
C HIS A 53 12.28 -13.99 8.78
N ILE A 54 13.00 -15.07 8.51
CA ILE A 54 13.23 -15.58 7.14
C ILE A 54 11.93 -15.91 6.38
N LEU A 55 10.85 -16.26 7.08
CA LEU A 55 9.56 -16.51 6.47
C LEU A 55 8.97 -15.25 5.80
N HIS A 56 9.24 -14.06 6.33
CA HIS A 56 8.84 -12.80 5.70
C HIS A 56 9.58 -12.58 4.37
N VAL A 57 10.87 -12.91 4.35
CA VAL A 57 11.70 -12.82 3.14
C VAL A 57 11.20 -13.81 2.07
N LYS A 58 10.84 -15.05 2.46
CA LYS A 58 10.25 -16.03 1.53
C LYS A 58 8.92 -15.56 0.94
N GLN A 59 8.02 -14.97 1.76
CA GLN A 59 6.76 -14.42 1.26
C GLN A 59 6.98 -13.31 0.24
N LEU A 60 7.97 -12.46 0.49
CA LEU A 60 8.35 -11.43 -0.47
C LEU A 60 8.90 -12.05 -1.75
N GLY A 61 9.76 -13.07 -1.66
CA GLY A 61 10.24 -13.80 -2.84
C GLY A 61 9.08 -14.30 -3.72
N TYR A 62 8.06 -14.90 -3.11
CA TYR A 62 6.85 -15.31 -3.85
C TYR A 62 6.10 -14.11 -4.46
N ALA A 63 6.01 -12.99 -3.74
CA ALA A 63 5.39 -11.78 -4.26
C ALA A 63 6.14 -11.23 -5.47
N LEU A 64 7.46 -11.20 -5.42
CA LEU A 64 8.31 -10.76 -6.55
C LEU A 64 8.17 -11.65 -7.77
N ILE A 65 8.16 -12.98 -7.57
CA ILE A 65 7.94 -13.94 -8.67
C ILE A 65 6.56 -13.72 -9.29
N SER A 66 5.50 -13.61 -8.46
CA SER A 66 4.16 -13.38 -8.98
C SER A 66 4.04 -12.04 -9.72
N THR A 67 4.70 -10.99 -9.25
CA THR A 67 4.76 -9.70 -9.93
C THR A 67 5.43 -9.79 -11.29
N ALA A 68 6.55 -10.54 -11.39
CA ALA A 68 7.24 -10.77 -12.66
C ALA A 68 6.38 -11.58 -13.63
N VAL A 69 5.68 -12.62 -13.15
CA VAL A 69 4.75 -13.43 -13.97
C VAL A 69 3.59 -12.57 -14.49
N ILE A 70 2.99 -11.74 -13.63
CA ILE A 70 1.92 -10.82 -14.05
C ILE A 70 2.44 -9.83 -15.09
N GLY A 71 3.62 -9.23 -14.86
CA GLY A 71 4.26 -8.32 -15.81
C GLY A 71 4.47 -8.97 -17.16
N PHE A 72 4.98 -10.20 -17.19
CA PHE A 72 5.17 -10.96 -18.42
C PHE A 72 3.84 -11.26 -19.14
N LEU A 73 2.84 -11.79 -18.44
CA LEU A 73 1.53 -12.11 -19.03
C LEU A 73 0.85 -10.87 -19.61
N VAL A 74 0.94 -9.76 -18.91
CA VAL A 74 0.35 -8.49 -19.33
C VAL A 74 1.07 -7.92 -20.55
N SER A 75 2.40 -7.98 -20.57
CA SER A 75 3.22 -7.52 -21.70
C SER A 75 3.06 -8.39 -22.93
N SER A 76 2.69 -9.66 -22.78
CA SER A 76 2.46 -10.61 -23.87
C SER A 76 1.16 -10.38 -24.66
N GLY A 77 0.42 -9.28 -24.41
CA GLY A 77 -0.77 -8.90 -25.14
C GLY A 77 -2.09 -9.40 -24.52
N LEU A 78 -2.06 -9.97 -23.33
CA LEU A 78 -3.27 -10.41 -22.61
C LEU A 78 -4.36 -9.30 -22.51
N PRO A 79 -4.05 -8.02 -22.27
CA PRO A 79 -5.04 -6.94 -22.22
C PRO A 79 -5.77 -6.66 -23.54
N GLU A 80 -5.26 -7.15 -24.67
CA GLU A 80 -5.94 -7.02 -25.98
C GLU A 80 -7.23 -7.85 -26.00
N TYR A 81 -7.24 -8.97 -25.29
CA TYR A 81 -8.41 -9.83 -25.12
C TYR A 81 -9.19 -9.43 -23.87
N LYS A 82 -9.93 -8.31 -23.94
CA LYS A 82 -10.60 -7.67 -22.78
C LYS A 82 -11.33 -8.64 -21.85
N ILE A 83 -12.14 -9.56 -22.40
CA ILE A 83 -12.92 -10.51 -21.60
C ILE A 83 -11.99 -11.53 -20.92
N GLY A 84 -11.05 -12.10 -21.66
CA GLY A 84 -10.07 -13.05 -21.10
C GLY A 84 -9.18 -12.40 -20.04
N PHE A 85 -8.72 -11.18 -20.30
CA PHE A 85 -7.96 -10.39 -19.35
C PHE A 85 -8.73 -10.13 -18.05
N LEU A 86 -10.00 -9.67 -18.15
CA LEU A 86 -10.84 -9.42 -16.97
C LEU A 86 -11.14 -10.71 -16.20
N ALA A 87 -11.29 -11.84 -16.88
CA ALA A 87 -11.46 -13.14 -16.21
C ALA A 87 -10.23 -13.54 -15.41
N VAL A 88 -9.02 -13.44 -15.99
CA VAL A 88 -7.76 -13.74 -15.30
C VAL A 88 -7.53 -12.78 -14.12
N LEU A 89 -7.79 -11.49 -14.33
CA LEU A 89 -7.70 -10.47 -13.29
C LEU A 89 -8.68 -10.76 -12.14
N SER A 90 -9.93 -11.12 -12.46
CA SER A 90 -10.95 -11.53 -11.49
C SER A 90 -10.51 -12.69 -10.61
N LEU A 91 -9.95 -13.74 -11.21
CA LEU A 91 -9.43 -14.89 -10.48
C LEU A 91 -8.25 -14.52 -9.58
N GLY A 92 -7.33 -13.72 -10.10
CA GLY A 92 -6.18 -13.21 -9.33
C GLY A 92 -6.62 -12.37 -8.13
N MET A 93 -7.60 -11.49 -8.32
CA MET A 93 -8.18 -10.68 -7.24
C MET A 93 -8.86 -11.56 -6.18
N LEU A 94 -9.73 -12.48 -6.60
CA LEU A 94 -10.43 -13.37 -5.69
C LEU A 94 -9.46 -14.22 -4.87
N TRP A 95 -8.41 -14.74 -5.53
CA TRP A 95 -7.34 -15.48 -4.87
C TRP A 95 -6.59 -14.61 -3.85
N SER A 96 -6.25 -13.38 -4.22
CA SER A 96 -5.60 -12.42 -3.33
C SER A 96 -6.46 -12.11 -2.10
N TYR A 97 -7.76 -11.86 -2.26
CA TYR A 97 -8.68 -11.64 -1.13
C TYR A 97 -8.77 -12.86 -0.22
N TYR A 98 -8.82 -14.06 -0.78
CA TYR A 98 -8.81 -15.29 0.01
C TYR A 98 -7.53 -15.46 0.82
N LEU A 99 -6.37 -15.23 0.20
CA LEU A 99 -5.07 -15.32 0.88
C LEU A 99 -4.92 -14.26 1.97
N PHE A 100 -5.47 -13.06 1.79
CA PHE A 100 -5.40 -11.98 2.77
C PHE A 100 -6.07 -12.33 4.10
N THR A 101 -7.04 -13.23 4.11
CA THR A 101 -7.69 -13.71 5.35
C THR A 101 -6.81 -14.62 6.20
N ASP A 102 -5.64 -15.01 5.70
CA ASP A 102 -4.68 -15.84 6.41
C ASP A 102 -3.47 -15.02 6.85
N PRO A 103 -3.19 -14.89 8.17
CA PRO A 103 -2.05 -14.12 8.68
C PRO A 103 -0.71 -14.46 8.03
N LYS A 104 -0.56 -15.71 7.60
CA LYS A 104 0.64 -16.20 6.89
C LYS A 104 0.82 -15.52 5.52
N TRP A 105 -0.25 -15.21 4.80
CA TRP A 105 -0.21 -14.77 3.41
C TRP A 105 -0.57 -13.29 3.19
N VAL A 106 -0.86 -12.54 4.27
CA VAL A 106 -1.29 -11.14 4.20
C VAL A 106 -0.34 -10.28 3.36
N MET A 107 0.97 -10.43 3.56
CA MET A 107 1.98 -9.64 2.86
C MET A 107 2.00 -10.00 1.37
N PHE A 108 2.04 -11.29 1.04
CA PHE A 108 1.97 -11.77 -0.33
C PHE A 108 0.69 -11.28 -1.05
N ALA A 109 -0.46 -11.42 -0.41
CA ALA A 109 -1.75 -11.01 -0.94
C ALA A 109 -1.81 -9.51 -1.24
N THR A 110 -1.25 -8.69 -0.35
CA THR A 110 -1.18 -7.23 -0.57
C THR A 110 -0.34 -6.88 -1.79
N PHE A 111 0.85 -7.49 -1.93
CA PHE A 111 1.71 -7.28 -3.10
C PHE A 111 1.07 -7.77 -4.39
N LEU A 112 0.48 -8.96 -4.36
CA LEU A 112 -0.23 -9.52 -5.49
C LEU A 112 -1.35 -8.59 -5.96
N MET A 113 -2.13 -8.02 -5.02
CA MET A 113 -3.22 -7.11 -5.34
C MET A 113 -2.71 -5.82 -5.98
N ILE A 114 -1.63 -5.24 -5.45
CA ILE A 114 -1.00 -4.04 -6.02
C ILE A 114 -0.50 -4.33 -7.44
N ALA A 115 0.19 -5.46 -7.64
CA ALA A 115 0.72 -5.86 -8.93
C ALA A 115 -0.38 -6.10 -9.97
N LEU A 116 -1.49 -6.75 -9.59
CA LEU A 116 -2.63 -7.04 -10.45
C LEU A 116 -3.31 -5.78 -11.00
N ILE A 117 -3.21 -4.65 -10.30
CA ILE A 117 -3.76 -3.38 -10.80
C ILE A 117 -2.69 -2.54 -11.47
N LEU A 118 -1.56 -2.35 -10.80
CA LEU A 118 -0.57 -1.36 -11.21
C LEU A 118 0.04 -1.73 -12.59
N ILE A 119 0.44 -2.99 -12.75
CA ILE A 119 1.12 -3.42 -13.98
C ILE A 119 0.20 -3.33 -15.20
N PRO A 120 -1.03 -3.91 -15.18
CA PRO A 120 -1.93 -3.77 -16.31
C PRO A 120 -2.38 -2.34 -16.59
N SER A 121 -2.46 -1.49 -15.55
CA SER A 121 -2.88 -0.09 -15.74
C SER A 121 -1.87 0.69 -16.56
N VAL A 122 -0.59 0.38 -16.44
CA VAL A 122 0.47 1.04 -17.21
C VAL A 122 0.41 0.61 -18.67
N THR A 123 0.00 -0.62 -18.98
CA THR A 123 -0.14 -1.09 -20.39
C THR A 123 -1.21 -0.37 -21.18
N ILE A 124 -2.18 0.26 -20.51
CA ILE A 124 -3.17 1.11 -21.18
C ILE A 124 -2.49 2.33 -21.81
N ILE A 125 -1.40 2.81 -21.17
CA ILE A 125 -0.66 3.99 -21.60
C ILE A 125 0.49 3.59 -22.54
N ASP A 126 1.30 2.64 -22.11
CA ASP A 126 2.44 2.12 -22.86
C ASP A 126 2.71 0.64 -22.51
N LYS A 127 2.73 -0.21 -23.54
CA LYS A 127 2.95 -1.66 -23.35
C LYS A 127 4.37 -1.97 -22.85
N GLN A 128 5.39 -1.22 -23.28
CA GLN A 128 6.77 -1.43 -22.84
C GLN A 128 6.97 -0.97 -21.40
N ALA A 129 6.34 0.11 -21.01
CA ALA A 129 6.44 0.64 -19.64
C ALA A 129 5.92 -0.35 -18.57
N ALA A 130 5.07 -1.33 -18.92
CA ALA A 130 4.59 -2.33 -17.98
C ALA A 130 5.69 -3.25 -17.45
N LEU A 131 6.66 -3.61 -18.29
CA LEU A 131 7.84 -4.39 -17.85
C LEU A 131 8.72 -3.57 -16.93
N ASP A 132 9.00 -2.31 -17.29
CA ASP A 132 9.82 -1.41 -16.48
C ASP A 132 9.19 -1.15 -15.11
N VAL A 133 7.88 -0.98 -15.08
CA VAL A 133 7.11 -0.80 -13.84
C VAL A 133 7.12 -2.09 -13.00
N GLY A 134 6.95 -3.26 -13.63
CA GLY A 134 7.01 -4.55 -12.94
C GLY A 134 8.39 -4.80 -12.33
N ILE A 135 9.45 -4.57 -13.09
CA ILE A 135 10.85 -4.70 -12.64
C ILE A 135 11.15 -3.67 -11.56
N GLY A 136 10.75 -2.41 -11.76
CA GLY A 136 10.97 -1.34 -10.78
C GLY A 136 10.25 -1.59 -9.46
N PHE A 137 9.02 -2.11 -9.50
CA PHE A 137 8.29 -2.50 -8.29
C PHE A 137 8.95 -3.69 -7.58
N ALA A 138 9.39 -4.71 -8.32
CA ALA A 138 10.13 -5.83 -7.77
C ALA A 138 11.45 -5.38 -7.13
N PHE A 139 12.19 -4.52 -7.81
CA PHE A 139 13.44 -3.95 -7.30
C PHE A 139 13.22 -3.12 -6.03
N SER A 140 12.17 -2.28 -6.01
CA SER A 140 11.75 -1.55 -4.81
C SER A 140 11.49 -2.48 -3.62
N GLY A 141 10.85 -3.62 -3.86
CA GLY A 141 10.61 -4.63 -2.84
C GLY A 141 11.90 -5.28 -2.33
N ILE A 142 12.83 -5.62 -3.22
CA ILE A 142 14.14 -6.19 -2.84
C ILE A 142 14.92 -5.21 -1.95
N VAL A 143 15.04 -3.95 -2.38
CA VAL A 143 15.73 -2.91 -1.62
C VAL A 143 15.06 -2.68 -0.27
N ALA A 144 13.73 -2.63 -0.23
CA ALA A 144 12.97 -2.45 1.02
C ALA A 144 13.22 -3.58 2.03
N VAL A 145 13.30 -4.85 1.56
CA VAL A 145 13.61 -5.98 2.45
C VAL A 145 15.05 -6.00 2.89
N ALA A 146 15.97 -5.66 2.01
CA ALA A 146 17.39 -5.53 2.38
C ALA A 146 17.57 -4.48 3.49
N LEU A 147 16.96 -3.30 3.34
CA LEU A 147 16.98 -2.25 4.34
C LEU A 147 16.28 -2.66 5.63
N TYR A 148 15.15 -3.36 5.54
CA TYR A 148 14.45 -3.92 6.70
C TYR A 148 15.35 -4.91 7.46
N GLY A 149 16.05 -5.81 6.76
CA GLY A 149 16.99 -6.74 7.37
C GLY A 149 18.16 -6.02 8.04
N VAL A 150 18.79 -5.10 7.33
CA VAL A 150 19.91 -4.28 7.85
C VAL A 150 19.48 -3.50 9.09
N SER A 151 18.29 -2.92 9.08
CA SER A 151 17.78 -2.13 10.22
C SER A 151 17.64 -2.96 11.50
N HIS A 152 17.29 -4.24 11.41
CA HIS A 152 17.18 -5.12 12.58
C HIS A 152 18.55 -5.57 13.11
N VAL A 153 19.58 -5.56 12.28
CA VAL A 153 20.96 -5.80 12.73
C VAL A 153 21.50 -4.62 13.54
N TYR A 154 21.27 -3.38 13.07
CA TYR A 154 21.76 -2.18 13.75
C TYR A 154 20.90 -1.72 14.93
N PHE A 155 19.60 -1.96 14.87
CA PHE A 155 18.60 -1.59 15.89
C PHE A 155 17.79 -2.81 16.31
N PRO A 156 18.41 -3.79 17.04
CA PRO A 156 17.71 -5.00 17.45
C PRO A 156 16.58 -4.69 18.44
N GLU A 157 15.56 -5.53 18.43
CA GLU A 157 14.47 -5.50 19.42
C GLU A 157 14.94 -6.19 20.70
N GLU A 158 14.87 -5.51 21.85
CA GLU A 158 15.30 -6.07 23.14
C GLU A 158 14.31 -7.11 23.67
N ASP A 159 13.01 -6.90 23.42
CA ASP A 159 11.92 -7.77 23.85
C ASP A 159 11.55 -8.83 22.79
N ALA A 160 12.50 -9.24 21.96
CA ALA A 160 12.24 -10.24 20.92
C ALA A 160 11.89 -11.60 21.56
N THR A 161 10.61 -11.84 21.76
CA THR A 161 10.13 -13.23 21.98
C THR A 161 10.42 -14.04 20.73
N GLU A 162 10.85 -15.30 20.90
CA GLU A 162 11.07 -16.19 19.75
C GLU A 162 9.82 -16.19 18.85
N PHE A 163 10.03 -16.01 17.55
CA PHE A 163 8.93 -16.03 16.59
C PHE A 163 8.32 -17.44 16.54
N ALA A 164 7.22 -17.62 17.24
CA ALA A 164 6.50 -18.90 17.34
C ALA A 164 5.82 -19.34 16.02
N GLY A 165 6.06 -18.63 14.91
CA GLY A 165 5.39 -18.87 13.64
C GLY A 165 4.15 -17.99 13.43
N PHE A 166 3.53 -18.12 12.28
CA PHE A 166 2.26 -17.42 12.02
C PHE A 166 1.12 -18.13 12.75
N PRO A 167 0.27 -17.40 13.48
CA PRO A 167 -0.92 -18.01 14.06
C PRO A 167 -1.79 -18.60 12.94
N PRO A 168 -2.44 -19.75 13.20
CA PRO A 168 -3.40 -20.28 12.24
C PRO A 168 -4.52 -19.26 12.01
N SER A 169 -5.13 -19.29 10.82
CA SER A 169 -6.24 -18.40 10.53
C SER A 169 -7.38 -18.65 11.53
N PRO A 170 -7.87 -17.61 12.22
CA PRO A 170 -8.97 -17.75 13.17
C PRO A 170 -10.31 -18.06 12.48
N LEU A 171 -10.36 -17.93 11.14
CA LEU A 171 -11.57 -18.10 10.35
C LEU A 171 -11.64 -19.47 9.73
N THR A 172 -12.81 -20.09 9.73
CA THR A 172 -13.08 -21.33 9.00
C THR A 172 -13.02 -21.08 7.49
N GLN A 173 -12.74 -22.12 6.72
CA GLN A 173 -12.59 -22.02 5.28
C GLN A 173 -13.82 -21.38 4.58
N GLY A 174 -15.03 -21.73 5.02
CA GLY A 174 -16.27 -21.14 4.47
C GLY A 174 -16.39 -19.65 4.72
N VAL A 175 -16.04 -19.19 5.94
CA VAL A 175 -16.06 -17.77 6.30
C VAL A 175 -15.00 -16.99 5.49
N ARG A 176 -13.82 -17.59 5.29
CA ARG A 176 -12.76 -16.99 4.46
C ARG A 176 -13.22 -16.78 3.01
N TRP A 177 -13.88 -17.78 2.40
CA TRP A 177 -14.42 -17.66 1.04
C TRP A 177 -15.53 -16.61 0.95
N ASN A 178 -16.45 -16.57 1.91
CA ASN A 178 -17.51 -15.55 1.93
C ASN A 178 -16.94 -14.14 2.05
N ALA A 179 -15.93 -13.95 2.91
CA ALA A 179 -15.24 -12.67 3.04
C ALA A 179 -14.53 -12.26 1.74
N ALA A 180 -13.83 -13.21 1.09
CA ALA A 180 -13.14 -12.96 -0.17
C ALA A 180 -14.12 -12.61 -1.31
N ILE A 181 -15.21 -13.35 -1.44
CA ILE A 181 -16.25 -13.08 -2.46
C ILE A 181 -16.90 -11.72 -2.20
N ARG A 182 -17.18 -11.37 -0.96
CA ARG A 182 -17.73 -10.05 -0.60
C ARG A 182 -16.78 -8.93 -1.02
N ALA A 183 -15.50 -9.00 -0.66
CA ALA A 183 -14.50 -8.01 -1.03
C ALA A 183 -14.33 -7.92 -2.57
N TRP A 184 -14.36 -9.06 -3.24
CA TRP A 184 -14.33 -9.13 -4.69
C TRP A 184 -15.56 -8.46 -5.34
N MET A 185 -16.78 -8.73 -4.85
CA MET A 185 -17.99 -8.08 -5.34
C MET A 185 -17.99 -6.57 -5.13
N MET A 186 -17.32 -6.08 -4.08
CA MET A 186 -17.19 -4.65 -3.81
C MET A 186 -16.24 -3.95 -4.79
N SER A 187 -15.13 -4.60 -5.17
CA SER A 187 -14.06 -3.96 -5.94
C SER A 187 -14.07 -4.29 -7.42
N PHE A 188 -14.47 -5.50 -7.81
CA PHE A 188 -14.37 -5.97 -9.19
C PHE A 188 -15.22 -5.18 -10.19
N PRO A 189 -16.45 -4.74 -9.88
CA PRO A 189 -17.22 -3.89 -10.81
C PRO A 189 -16.50 -2.60 -11.17
N LEU A 190 -15.82 -1.97 -10.20
CA LEU A 190 -15.05 -0.75 -10.43
C LEU A 190 -13.81 -1.03 -11.28
N VAL A 191 -13.17 -2.17 -11.06
CA VAL A 191 -12.02 -2.64 -11.86
C VAL A 191 -12.44 -2.92 -13.30
N CYS A 192 -13.58 -3.59 -13.50
CA CYS A 192 -14.15 -3.79 -14.85
C CYS A 192 -14.40 -2.46 -15.55
N PHE A 193 -15.03 -1.51 -14.87
CA PHE A 193 -15.29 -0.19 -15.39
C PHE A 193 -13.98 0.51 -15.79
N TYR A 194 -12.99 0.47 -14.93
CA TYR A 194 -11.68 1.07 -15.16
C TYR A 194 -11.01 0.52 -16.44
N PHE A 195 -10.88 -0.80 -16.55
CA PHE A 195 -10.18 -1.42 -17.68
C PHE A 195 -11.01 -1.40 -18.97
N TYR A 196 -12.34 -1.48 -18.87
CA TYR A 196 -13.20 -1.44 -20.07
C TYR A 196 -13.18 -0.07 -20.73
N PHE A 197 -13.28 1.01 -19.94
CA PHE A 197 -13.31 2.39 -20.43
C PHE A 197 -11.91 3.02 -20.51
N GLN A 198 -10.86 2.33 -20.09
CA GLN A 198 -9.45 2.80 -20.12
C GLN A 198 -9.25 4.17 -19.46
N MET A 199 -9.89 4.40 -18.33
CA MET A 199 -9.89 5.69 -17.63
C MET A 199 -8.64 5.82 -16.73
N SER A 200 -7.48 6.11 -17.33
CA SER A 200 -6.19 6.22 -16.61
C SER A 200 -6.22 7.17 -15.40
N GLN A 201 -7.10 8.18 -15.43
CA GLN A 201 -7.24 9.16 -14.36
C GLN A 201 -7.78 8.59 -13.05
N ILE A 202 -8.54 7.49 -13.07
CA ILE A 202 -9.12 6.87 -11.86
C ILE A 202 -8.32 5.69 -11.31
N LEU A 203 -7.11 5.45 -11.82
CA LEU A 203 -6.23 4.36 -11.35
C LEU A 203 -6.07 4.36 -9.83
N LEU A 204 -5.78 5.53 -9.26
CA LEU A 204 -5.59 5.69 -7.82
C LEU A 204 -6.86 5.31 -7.04
N THR A 205 -8.03 5.73 -7.55
CA THR A 205 -9.34 5.39 -6.97
C THR A 205 -9.54 3.88 -6.93
N VAL A 206 -9.26 3.19 -8.04
CA VAL A 206 -9.40 1.73 -8.14
C VAL A 206 -8.43 1.02 -7.20
N ALA A 207 -7.16 1.45 -7.16
CA ALA A 207 -6.16 0.88 -6.25
C ALA A 207 -6.57 1.04 -4.78
N PHE A 208 -7.09 2.21 -4.39
CA PHE A 208 -7.57 2.43 -3.04
C PHE A 208 -8.80 1.58 -2.71
N VAL A 209 -9.78 1.49 -3.60
CA VAL A 209 -10.96 0.64 -3.37
C VAL A 209 -10.57 -0.82 -3.18
N MET A 210 -9.60 -1.32 -3.95
CA MET A 210 -9.13 -2.71 -3.78
C MET A 210 -8.41 -2.93 -2.46
N LEU A 211 -7.51 -2.01 -2.07
CA LEU A 211 -6.82 -2.09 -0.79
C LEU A 211 -7.80 -1.97 0.40
N LEU A 212 -8.82 -1.13 0.27
CA LEU A 212 -9.88 -1.01 1.26
C LEU A 212 -10.75 -2.27 1.37
N SER A 213 -11.07 -2.86 0.23
CA SER A 213 -11.84 -4.10 0.19
C SER A 213 -11.07 -5.26 0.85
N LEU A 214 -9.72 -5.26 0.83
CA LEU A 214 -8.90 -6.19 1.62
C LEU A 214 -9.18 -6.03 3.12
N MET A 215 -9.30 -4.79 3.60
CA MET A 215 -9.58 -4.52 5.02
C MET A 215 -11.04 -4.83 5.41
N ALA A 216 -11.98 -4.73 4.47
CA ALA A 216 -13.38 -5.09 4.68
C ALA A 216 -13.61 -6.60 4.89
N THR A 217 -12.60 -7.44 4.64
CA THR A 217 -12.65 -8.87 4.98
C THR A 217 -12.55 -9.13 6.50
N SER A 218 -12.21 -8.12 7.31
CA SER A 218 -12.20 -8.22 8.77
C SER A 218 -13.51 -7.72 9.38
N ASP A 219 -13.98 -8.36 10.47
CA ASP A 219 -15.27 -8.06 11.15
C ASP A 219 -15.43 -6.62 11.69
N LYS A 220 -14.51 -5.71 11.41
CA LYS A 220 -14.47 -4.33 11.91
C LYS A 220 -14.78 -3.27 10.85
N ALA A 221 -15.46 -3.63 9.77
CA ALA A 221 -15.61 -2.79 8.56
C ALA A 221 -16.13 -1.37 8.81
N GLY A 222 -17.12 -1.16 9.68
CA GLY A 222 -17.73 0.16 9.88
C GLY A 222 -16.81 1.18 10.57
N LYS A 223 -16.00 0.76 11.55
CA LYS A 223 -15.01 1.62 12.21
C LYS A 223 -13.77 1.83 11.33
N THR A 224 -13.48 0.87 10.47
CA THR A 224 -12.31 0.86 9.58
C THR A 224 -12.45 1.87 8.44
N SER A 225 -13.67 2.11 7.93
CA SER A 225 -13.88 3.06 6.84
C SER A 225 -13.64 4.52 7.27
N LEU A 226 -14.18 4.95 8.42
CA LEU A 226 -13.94 6.30 8.96
C LEU A 226 -12.46 6.54 9.26
N PHE A 227 -11.82 5.56 9.86
CA PHE A 227 -10.41 5.52 10.15
C PHE A 227 -9.55 5.73 8.88
N PHE A 228 -9.91 5.06 7.80
CA PHE A 228 -9.22 5.17 6.53
C PHE A 228 -9.40 6.54 5.88
N VAL A 229 -10.59 7.12 6.00
CA VAL A 229 -10.84 8.51 5.54
C VAL A 229 -9.92 9.49 6.26
N ILE A 230 -9.89 9.43 7.59
CA ILE A 230 -9.07 10.32 8.41
C ILE A 230 -7.58 10.15 8.05
N SER A 231 -7.13 8.92 7.87
CA SER A 231 -5.74 8.62 7.49
C SER A 231 -5.38 9.23 6.13
N ASN A 232 -6.24 9.07 5.12
CA ASN A 232 -5.98 9.59 3.79
C ASN A 232 -6.06 11.12 3.73
N VAL A 233 -6.99 11.72 4.47
CA VAL A 233 -7.05 13.19 4.60
C VAL A 233 -5.77 13.72 5.26
N LEU A 234 -5.30 13.09 6.33
CA LEU A 234 -4.05 13.46 7.00
C LEU A 234 -2.84 13.32 6.05
N GLY A 235 -2.73 12.17 5.34
CA GLY A 235 -1.68 11.93 4.35
C GLY A 235 -1.73 12.93 3.20
N GLY A 236 -2.93 13.26 2.73
CA GLY A 236 -3.16 14.26 1.67
C GLY A 236 -2.77 15.67 2.08
N LEU A 237 -3.14 16.09 3.30
CA LEU A 237 -2.76 17.41 3.84
C LEU A 237 -1.23 17.53 3.99
N LEU A 238 -0.58 16.49 4.49
CA LEU A 238 0.89 16.46 4.59
C LEU A 238 1.55 16.48 3.22
N ALA A 239 1.00 15.76 2.24
CA ALA A 239 1.50 15.76 0.87
C ALA A 239 1.34 17.14 0.22
N PHE A 240 0.22 17.83 0.45
CA PHE A 240 0.00 19.18 -0.02
C PHE A 240 1.02 20.16 0.58
N ALA A 241 1.17 20.16 1.91
CA ALA A 241 2.12 21.03 2.60
C ALA A 241 3.57 20.78 2.12
N ALA A 242 3.97 19.50 2.03
CA ALA A 242 5.27 19.10 1.50
C ALA A 242 5.48 19.60 0.08
N PHE A 243 4.47 19.42 -0.76
CA PHE A 243 4.53 19.83 -2.16
C PHE A 243 4.66 21.34 -2.34
N VAL A 244 3.83 22.13 -1.64
CA VAL A 244 3.95 23.60 -1.65
C VAL A 244 5.37 24.03 -1.26
N THR A 245 5.92 23.42 -0.20
CA THR A 245 7.29 23.72 0.27
C THR A 245 8.35 23.39 -0.79
N ILE A 246 8.24 22.22 -1.46
CA ILE A 246 9.18 21.79 -2.49
C ILE A 246 9.05 22.65 -3.76
N SER A 247 7.83 23.08 -4.11
CA SER A 247 7.57 23.93 -5.27
C SER A 247 8.17 25.34 -5.13
N LEU A 248 8.24 25.87 -3.89
CA LEU A 248 8.88 27.15 -3.63
C LEU A 248 10.40 27.12 -3.87
N VAL A 249 11.04 25.97 -3.52
CA VAL A 249 12.48 25.79 -3.70
C VAL A 249 12.73 24.37 -4.25
N PRO A 250 12.71 24.18 -5.58
CA PRO A 250 12.88 22.87 -6.20
C PRO A 250 14.34 22.40 -6.12
N ASN A 251 14.71 21.83 -4.97
CA ASN A 251 16.05 21.33 -4.70
C ASN A 251 15.97 19.94 -4.03
N MET A 252 16.85 19.04 -4.41
CA MET A 252 16.93 17.69 -3.87
C MET A 252 17.13 17.68 -2.33
N TYR A 253 17.91 18.61 -1.81
CA TYR A 253 18.15 18.71 -0.36
C TYR A 253 16.89 19.13 0.40
N ILE A 254 16.12 20.09 -0.15
CA ILE A 254 14.84 20.53 0.43
C ILE A 254 13.84 19.37 0.39
N TYR A 255 13.77 18.64 -0.73
CA TYR A 255 12.94 17.44 -0.82
C TYR A 255 13.27 16.43 0.29
N MET A 256 14.55 16.07 0.45
CA MET A 256 14.99 15.13 1.49
C MET A 256 14.66 15.63 2.89
N LEU A 257 14.87 16.92 3.16
CA LEU A 257 14.57 17.52 4.46
C LEU A 257 13.07 17.44 4.77
N VAL A 258 12.22 17.81 3.84
CA VAL A 258 10.76 17.74 3.99
C VAL A 258 10.32 16.29 4.21
N MET A 259 10.85 15.34 3.44
CA MET A 259 10.56 13.92 3.62
C MET A 259 10.97 13.42 5.00
N LEU A 260 12.18 13.78 5.47
CA LEU A 260 12.66 13.40 6.81
C LEU A 260 11.78 13.99 7.92
N VAL A 261 11.31 15.23 7.77
CA VAL A 261 10.37 15.84 8.73
C VAL A 261 9.08 15.04 8.80
N VAL A 262 8.47 14.68 7.68
CA VAL A 262 7.23 13.89 7.65
C VAL A 262 7.47 12.47 8.19
N ILE A 263 8.56 11.81 7.80
CA ILE A 263 8.94 10.49 8.30
C ILE A 263 9.10 10.51 9.82
N THR A 264 9.79 11.53 10.36
CA THR A 264 10.01 11.67 11.80
C THR A 264 8.70 11.96 12.53
N LEU A 265 7.87 12.88 12.02
CA LEU A 265 6.60 13.23 12.61
C LEU A 265 5.66 12.03 12.69
N LEU A 266 5.45 11.34 11.58
CA LEU A 266 4.55 10.17 11.54
C LEU A 266 5.16 8.96 12.27
N GLY A 267 6.47 8.74 12.14
CA GLY A 267 7.17 7.67 12.85
C GLY A 267 7.08 7.84 14.36
N THR A 268 7.30 9.03 14.88
CA THR A 268 7.12 9.32 16.31
C THR A 268 5.68 9.02 16.75
N LYS A 269 4.69 9.47 15.99
CA LYS A 269 3.26 9.24 16.32
C LYS A 269 2.87 7.76 16.28
N ILE A 270 3.40 6.98 15.36
CA ILE A 270 3.16 5.53 15.26
C ILE A 270 3.57 4.82 16.56
N TYR A 271 4.70 5.19 17.15
CA TYR A 271 5.23 4.49 18.33
C TYR A 271 4.84 5.13 19.67
N THR A 272 4.43 6.40 19.69
CA THR A 272 3.93 7.07 20.90
C THR A 272 2.43 6.90 21.14
N GLU A 273 1.64 6.71 20.07
CA GLU A 273 0.19 6.55 20.15
C GLU A 273 -0.25 5.20 19.55
N PRO A 274 0.00 4.06 20.19
CA PRO A 274 -0.23 2.72 19.62
C PRO A 274 -1.69 2.48 19.21
N ALA A 275 -2.66 3.09 19.90
CA ALA A 275 -4.08 3.00 19.54
C ALA A 275 -4.41 3.63 18.18
N LYS A 276 -3.62 4.63 17.74
CA LYS A 276 -3.79 5.32 16.46
C LYS A 276 -2.67 4.98 15.46
N ALA A 277 -1.74 4.10 15.82
CA ALA A 277 -0.61 3.73 14.96
C ALA A 277 -1.03 3.33 13.54
N PRO A 278 -2.11 2.53 13.34
CA PRO A 278 -2.55 2.21 11.99
C PRO A 278 -3.01 3.44 11.18
N VAL A 279 -3.58 4.50 11.85
CA VAL A 279 -3.95 5.78 11.18
C VAL A 279 -2.72 6.43 10.57
N TYR A 280 -1.68 6.58 11.40
CA TYR A 280 -0.46 7.27 10.98
C TYR A 280 0.32 6.47 9.92
N ALA A 281 0.36 5.14 10.04
CA ALA A 281 0.97 4.27 9.04
C ALA A 281 0.25 4.34 7.69
N THR A 282 -1.08 4.35 7.69
CA THR A 282 -1.89 4.51 6.47
C THR A 282 -1.74 5.93 5.91
N ALA A 283 -1.70 6.96 6.76
CA ALA A 283 -1.46 8.35 6.35
C ALA A 283 -0.08 8.49 5.66
N PHE A 284 0.96 7.83 6.19
CA PHE A 284 2.27 7.79 5.54
C PHE A 284 2.22 7.12 4.16
N THR A 285 1.49 6.01 4.04
CA THR A 285 1.27 5.33 2.75
C THR A 285 0.63 6.27 1.73
N GLY A 286 -0.47 6.93 2.11
CA GLY A 286 -1.16 7.92 1.27
C GLY A 286 -0.26 9.09 0.87
N PHE A 287 0.49 9.62 1.84
CA PHE A 287 1.49 10.67 1.62
C PHE A 287 2.53 10.25 0.57
N MET A 288 3.15 9.07 0.72
CA MET A 288 4.18 8.58 -0.19
C MET A 288 3.65 8.34 -1.60
N VAL A 289 2.45 7.79 -1.74
CA VAL A 289 1.82 7.58 -3.04
C VAL A 289 1.53 8.91 -3.72
N LEU A 290 0.99 9.88 -3.00
CA LEU A 290 0.70 11.22 -3.54
C LEU A 290 1.98 11.93 -3.97
N MET A 291 3.02 11.92 -3.15
CA MET A 291 4.31 12.54 -3.48
C MET A 291 4.98 11.87 -4.68
N GLY A 292 5.07 10.53 -4.68
CA GLY A 292 5.71 9.76 -5.75
C GLY A 292 5.03 9.95 -7.11
N THR A 293 3.70 9.93 -7.15
CA THR A 293 2.95 10.14 -8.40
C THR A 293 2.94 11.61 -8.85
N SER A 294 3.09 12.56 -7.94
CA SER A 294 3.15 13.98 -8.27
C SER A 294 4.49 14.36 -8.90
N MET A 295 5.58 13.80 -8.39
CA MET A 295 6.92 14.05 -8.93
C MET A 295 7.11 13.46 -10.32
N SER A 296 6.52 12.31 -10.61
CA SER A 296 6.62 11.66 -11.93
C SER A 296 5.86 12.39 -13.04
N SER A 297 4.93 13.26 -12.71
CA SER A 297 4.01 13.89 -13.68
C SER A 297 4.21 15.38 -13.93
N GLY A 298 5.09 16.06 -13.20
CA GLY A 298 5.51 17.46 -13.42
C GLY A 298 4.42 18.54 -13.39
N ALA A 299 3.13 18.17 -13.23
CA ALA A 299 2.01 19.11 -13.27
C ALA A 299 1.14 18.92 -12.02
N LEU A 300 1.08 19.93 -11.16
CA LEU A 300 0.47 19.78 -9.83
C LEU A 300 -0.86 20.46 -9.61
N ASP A 301 -1.12 21.62 -10.18
CA ASP A 301 -2.31 22.38 -9.83
C ASP A 301 -3.61 21.64 -10.18
N ASP A 302 -3.77 21.19 -11.41
CA ASP A 302 -4.99 20.51 -11.84
C ASP A 302 -5.13 19.09 -11.24
N LYS A 303 -4.01 18.39 -11.04
CA LYS A 303 -4.02 17.01 -10.53
C LYS A 303 -4.29 16.92 -9.03
N PHE A 304 -3.97 17.93 -8.26
CA PHE A 304 -4.24 17.94 -6.82
C PHE A 304 -5.75 17.99 -6.53
N TYR A 305 -6.48 18.90 -7.16
CA TYR A 305 -7.93 18.98 -7.02
C TYR A 305 -8.61 17.70 -7.52
N VAL A 306 -8.17 17.17 -8.66
CA VAL A 306 -8.67 15.90 -9.19
C VAL A 306 -8.45 14.76 -8.19
N ARG A 307 -7.32 14.74 -7.48
CA ARG A 307 -7.02 13.70 -6.48
C ARG A 307 -7.85 13.81 -5.21
N ILE A 308 -8.11 15.02 -4.72
CA ILE A 308 -9.03 15.24 -3.61
C ILE A 308 -10.42 14.69 -3.99
N TRP A 309 -10.89 15.03 -5.20
CA TRP A 309 -12.17 14.51 -5.69
C TRP A 309 -12.17 12.98 -5.83
N GLN A 310 -11.08 12.39 -6.31
CA GLN A 310 -10.93 10.94 -6.39
C GLN A 310 -11.00 10.29 -4.99
N LEU A 311 -10.31 10.86 -3.99
CA LEU A 311 -10.38 10.37 -2.61
C LEU A 311 -11.80 10.50 -2.04
N VAL A 312 -12.48 11.61 -2.27
CA VAL A 312 -13.88 11.80 -1.85
C VAL A 312 -14.79 10.77 -2.51
N LEU A 313 -14.62 10.51 -3.81
CA LEU A 313 -15.37 9.48 -4.53
C LEU A 313 -15.10 8.07 -4.00
N VAL A 314 -13.82 7.73 -3.69
CA VAL A 314 -13.46 6.45 -3.07
C VAL A 314 -14.19 6.27 -1.75
N VAL A 315 -14.16 7.30 -0.92
CA VAL A 315 -14.82 7.28 0.39
C VAL A 315 -16.31 7.11 0.23
N ALA A 316 -16.95 7.94 -0.62
CA ALA A 316 -18.38 7.87 -0.88
C ALA A 316 -18.78 6.49 -1.43
N TYR A 317 -18.02 5.95 -2.37
CA TYR A 317 -18.23 4.62 -2.92
C TYR A 317 -18.12 3.53 -1.83
N MET A 318 -17.09 3.56 -1.01
CA MET A 318 -16.87 2.55 0.04
C MET A 318 -17.94 2.63 1.13
N VAL A 319 -18.33 3.83 1.55
CA VAL A 319 -19.43 4.01 2.51
C VAL A 319 -20.74 3.47 1.94
N PHE A 320 -21.06 3.80 0.69
CA PHE A 320 -22.26 3.32 0.02
C PHE A 320 -22.27 1.79 -0.09
N VAL A 321 -21.19 1.19 -0.56
CA VAL A 321 -21.08 -0.26 -0.76
C VAL A 321 -21.11 -1.00 0.58
N THR A 322 -20.38 -0.51 1.59
CA THR A 322 -20.41 -1.12 2.94
C THR A 322 -21.81 -1.06 3.53
N TYR A 323 -22.48 0.08 3.45
CA TYR A 323 -23.85 0.22 3.93
C TYR A 323 -24.83 -0.72 3.21
N PHE A 324 -24.68 -0.86 1.89
CA PHE A 324 -25.51 -1.75 1.08
C PHE A 324 -25.38 -3.22 1.51
N PHE A 325 -24.15 -3.69 1.77
CA PHE A 325 -23.91 -5.07 2.20
C PHE A 325 -24.34 -5.30 3.66
N GLU A 326 -24.07 -4.36 4.58
CA GLU A 326 -24.54 -4.47 5.97
C GLU A 326 -26.08 -4.46 6.08
N SER A 327 -26.76 -3.67 5.24
CA SER A 327 -28.21 -3.63 5.25
C SER A 327 -28.86 -4.94 4.78
N ARG A 328 -28.17 -5.71 3.95
CA ARG A 328 -28.61 -7.04 3.50
C ARG A 328 -28.38 -8.11 4.57
N ASP A 329 -27.26 -8.07 5.29
CA ASP A 329 -26.97 -9.04 6.35
C ASP A 329 -27.96 -8.93 7.52
N LYS A 330 -28.40 -7.70 7.86
CA LYS A 330 -29.45 -7.48 8.87
C LYS A 330 -30.85 -7.97 8.47
N LYS A 331 -31.09 -8.19 7.16
CA LYS A 331 -32.37 -8.73 6.67
C LYS A 331 -32.39 -10.26 6.57
N THR A 332 -31.21 -10.89 6.66
CA THR A 332 -31.03 -12.34 6.56
C THR A 332 -30.72 -13.00 7.90
N ALA A 333 -30.48 -12.24 8.96
CA ALA A 333 -30.38 -12.64 10.36
C ALA A 333 -31.71 -12.38 11.10
#